data_9d400a87d92d01baa59552249cca1569
#
_entry.id   9d400a87d92d01baa59552249cca1569
#
_cell.length_a   1.000
_cell.length_b   1.000
_cell.length_c   1.000
_cell.angle_alpha   90.00
_cell.angle_beta   90.00
_cell.angle_gamma   90.00
#
_symmetry.space_group_name_H-M   'P 1'
#
loop_
_entity.id
_entity.type
_entity.pdbx_description
1 polymer ?
#
loop_
_entity_poly.entity_id
_entity_poly.type
_entity_poly.pdbx_seq_one_letter_code
_entity_poly.pdbx_strand_id
1 'polypeptide(L)'
;MLKRSRSAVWSRGFFLLLATVVSVLDVVPRVGAQDTERVVPITAPAAPLPNESASRGVTKYSFIAYGDTRGRRDGVALQYEHSLIVDSMLKQIKQLQNTEYPVRFILQSGDAVQHGQIAKEWNVSFTPLIDRLTTEGGVSYFLAPGNHDVSHAATVDAPERKEPLKNYLDAVSALIPPDGSPHRLAGYPVFSFGYGNTFVIGFDANIAGDQKQFQWVKSQLEGVDPRRYVNVIVFCHQAPFSSGPHGGPEVEPPTVELRNQYMPLFRAHHVRAVFSGHEHLFEHWVEHYTDASGQHRMDLIVSGGGGAPIYTYTGEPKLEEYLKANETSKVELKHLVKPSVDAGLNPYHYLLVRVDGENLDMQVISVDWGKGFEPYRSSKVSLKDE
;
A
#
# COMPACT_ATOMS: atom_id res chain seq x y z
N MET A 1 -19.23 -80.83 -14.96
CA MET A 1 -20.38 -81.73 -14.70
C MET A 1 -21.62 -80.91 -14.46
N LEU A 2 -22.67 -81.21 -15.33
CA LEU A 2 -24.11 -81.04 -15.15
C LEU A 2 -24.64 -79.63 -14.76
N LYS A 3 -25.21 -78.84 -15.69
CA LYS A 3 -26.57 -78.94 -16.36
C LYS A 3 -27.76 -78.94 -15.40
N ARG A 4 -28.62 -77.87 -15.51
CA ARG A 4 -30.07 -77.88 -15.92
C ARG A 4 -30.67 -76.52 -15.48
N SER A 5 -31.15 -75.68 -16.31
CA SER A 5 -32.34 -75.55 -17.19
C SER A 5 -33.69 -75.64 -16.47
N ARG A 6 -34.50 -74.63 -16.71
CA ARG A 6 -35.95 -74.48 -16.94
C ARG A 6 -36.49 -73.23 -16.23
N SER A 7 -37.49 -72.54 -16.69
CA SER A 7 -38.26 -72.29 -17.88
C SER A 7 -39.24 -71.17 -17.60
N ALA A 8 -39.64 -70.46 -18.62
CA ALA A 8 -40.45 -69.24 -18.60
C ALA A 8 -41.90 -69.48 -18.10
N VAL A 9 -42.46 -68.40 -17.49
CA VAL A 9 -43.93 -68.18 -17.52
C VAL A 9 -44.14 -66.67 -17.78
N TRP A 10 -44.93 -66.41 -18.82
CA TRP A 10 -45.43 -65.11 -19.23
C TRP A 10 -46.63 -64.71 -18.36
N SER A 11 -46.66 -63.48 -17.79
CA SER A 11 -47.88 -62.83 -17.39
C SER A 11 -47.90 -61.40 -17.91
N ARG A 12 -48.91 -61.11 -18.71
CA ARG A 12 -49.21 -59.79 -19.26
C ARG A 12 -49.72 -58.87 -18.09
N GLY A 13 -49.01 -57.89 -17.74
CA GLY A 13 -49.46 -56.80 -16.86
C GLY A 13 -49.56 -55.50 -17.64
N PHE A 14 -50.78 -54.95 -17.69
CA PHE A 14 -51.05 -53.59 -18.19
C PHE A 14 -50.27 -52.53 -17.44
N PHE A 15 -49.44 -51.77 -18.13
CA PHE A 15 -48.84 -50.57 -17.56
C PHE A 15 -49.65 -49.33 -17.93
N LEU A 16 -50.29 -48.72 -16.94
CA LEU A 16 -50.84 -47.38 -17.02
C LEU A 16 -49.65 -46.39 -17.04
N LEU A 17 -49.49 -45.62 -18.11
CA LEU A 17 -48.56 -44.51 -18.16
C LEU A 17 -49.17 -43.33 -17.38
N LEU A 18 -48.66 -43.06 -16.17
CA LEU A 18 -48.87 -41.81 -15.50
C LEU A 18 -47.81 -40.83 -16.04
N ALA A 19 -48.24 -39.87 -16.85
CA ALA A 19 -47.39 -38.76 -17.26
C ALA A 19 -47.23 -37.78 -16.08
N THR A 20 -46.11 -37.85 -15.38
CA THR A 20 -45.68 -36.81 -14.42
C THR A 20 -45.14 -35.64 -15.20
N VAL A 21 -45.91 -34.55 -15.22
CA VAL A 21 -45.42 -33.23 -15.67
C VAL A 21 -44.43 -32.73 -14.60
N VAL A 22 -43.14 -32.87 -14.87
CA VAL A 22 -42.09 -32.21 -14.10
C VAL A 22 -42.03 -30.76 -14.55
N SER A 23 -42.60 -29.86 -13.75
CA SER A 23 -42.40 -28.42 -13.90
C SER A 23 -40.94 -28.12 -13.60
N VAL A 24 -40.14 -27.90 -14.63
CA VAL A 24 -38.80 -27.30 -14.49
C VAL A 24 -39.02 -25.87 -14.08
N LEU A 25 -38.94 -25.59 -12.80
CA LEU A 25 -38.75 -24.22 -12.31
C LEU A 25 -37.37 -23.80 -12.78
N ASP A 26 -37.32 -22.95 -13.80
CA ASP A 26 -36.13 -22.19 -14.14
C ASP A 26 -35.68 -21.40 -12.89
N VAL A 27 -34.66 -21.93 -12.22
CA VAL A 27 -33.92 -21.18 -11.22
C VAL A 27 -33.10 -20.16 -12.00
N VAL A 28 -33.70 -19.01 -12.28
CA VAL A 28 -32.96 -17.82 -12.70
C VAL A 28 -31.95 -17.54 -11.59
N PRO A 29 -30.63 -17.57 -11.85
CA PRO A 29 -29.69 -17.18 -10.86
C PRO A 29 -30.05 -15.74 -10.49
N ARG A 30 -30.43 -15.50 -9.23
CA ARG A 30 -30.51 -14.14 -8.71
C ARG A 30 -29.12 -13.55 -8.89
N VAL A 31 -28.97 -12.66 -9.86
CA VAL A 31 -27.89 -11.70 -9.91
C VAL A 31 -27.91 -11.07 -8.52
N GLY A 32 -26.86 -11.29 -7.77
CA GLY A 32 -26.74 -10.76 -6.40
C GLY A 32 -27.14 -9.29 -6.43
N ALA A 33 -27.95 -8.87 -5.47
CA ALA A 33 -28.26 -7.45 -5.30
C ALA A 33 -26.92 -6.72 -5.33
N GLN A 34 -26.72 -5.83 -6.29
CA GLN A 34 -25.58 -4.91 -6.28
C GLN A 34 -25.58 -4.24 -4.92
N ASP A 35 -24.44 -4.27 -4.27
CA ASP A 35 -24.23 -3.55 -3.02
C ASP A 35 -24.53 -2.08 -3.32
N THR A 36 -25.68 -1.60 -2.88
CA THR A 36 -26.11 -0.21 -3.07
C THR A 36 -25.54 0.71 -1.99
N GLU A 37 -24.77 0.14 -1.07
CA GLU A 37 -24.09 0.86 -0.01
C GLU A 37 -23.02 1.76 -0.65
N ARG A 38 -22.98 3.02 -0.22
CA ARG A 38 -21.91 3.95 -0.63
C ARG A 38 -20.80 3.95 0.39
N VAL A 39 -19.59 4.16 -0.08
CA VAL A 39 -18.45 4.39 0.80
C VAL A 39 -18.64 5.69 1.57
N VAL A 40 -18.46 5.62 2.88
CA VAL A 40 -18.47 6.78 3.78
C VAL A 40 -17.05 7.37 3.76
N PRO A 41 -16.90 8.66 3.43
CA PRO A 41 -15.59 9.32 3.48
C PRO A 41 -14.97 9.24 4.87
N ILE A 42 -13.67 9.00 4.92
CA ILE A 42 -12.87 9.11 6.14
C ILE A 42 -12.97 10.55 6.65
N THR A 43 -13.16 10.71 7.96
CA THR A 43 -13.28 12.01 8.61
C THR A 43 -12.01 12.84 8.44
N ALA A 44 -12.14 14.09 8.03
CA ALA A 44 -11.02 15.00 7.89
C ALA A 44 -10.24 15.14 9.21
N PRO A 45 -8.91 15.35 9.17
CA PRO A 45 -8.09 15.46 10.37
C PRO A 45 -8.50 16.67 11.22
N ALA A 46 -8.55 16.48 12.55
CA ALA A 46 -8.87 17.55 13.51
C ALA A 46 -7.80 18.67 13.52
N ALA A 47 -6.54 18.33 13.19
CA ALA A 47 -5.46 19.30 13.02
C ALA A 47 -4.74 19.05 11.68
N PRO A 48 -5.35 19.46 10.54
CA PRO A 48 -4.79 19.22 9.21
C PRO A 48 -3.43 19.91 9.06
N LEU A 49 -2.60 19.42 8.13
CA LEU A 49 -1.39 20.13 7.78
C LEU A 49 -1.72 21.56 7.35
N PRO A 50 -0.97 22.56 7.83
CA PRO A 50 -1.09 23.92 7.33
C PRO A 50 -0.71 23.95 5.84
N ASN A 51 -1.11 25.01 5.14
CA ASN A 51 -0.66 25.18 3.78
C ASN A 51 0.88 25.27 3.72
N GLU A 52 1.43 24.98 2.54
CA GLU A 52 2.89 24.89 2.37
C GLU A 52 3.64 26.15 2.82
N SER A 53 3.09 27.34 2.54
CA SER A 53 3.74 28.59 2.92
C SER A 53 3.83 28.76 4.44
N ALA A 54 2.82 28.34 5.19
CA ALA A 54 2.77 28.42 6.64
C ALA A 54 3.70 27.40 7.33
N SER A 55 4.02 26.30 6.67
CA SER A 55 4.99 25.32 7.18
C SER A 55 6.44 25.62 6.82
N ARG A 56 6.70 26.67 6.03
CA ARG A 56 8.06 27.04 5.65
C ARG A 56 8.93 27.27 6.90
N GLY A 57 10.04 26.59 6.99
CA GLY A 57 10.96 26.68 8.14
C GLY A 57 10.73 25.61 9.21
N VAL A 58 9.68 24.78 9.11
CA VAL A 58 9.55 23.59 9.95
C VAL A 58 10.55 22.56 9.45
N THR A 59 11.51 22.19 10.31
CA THR A 59 12.57 21.23 9.98
C THR A 59 12.65 20.06 10.96
N LYS A 60 11.87 20.11 12.06
CA LYS A 60 11.84 19.09 13.10
C LYS A 60 10.41 18.58 13.30
N TYR A 61 10.17 17.34 12.99
CA TYR A 61 8.90 16.64 13.17
C TYR A 61 9.06 15.15 12.91
N SER A 62 8.00 14.40 13.09
CA SER A 62 7.94 12.99 12.70
C SER A 62 6.74 12.73 11.76
N PHE A 63 6.83 11.65 11.02
CA PHE A 63 5.70 11.06 10.33
C PHE A 63 5.70 9.53 10.51
N ILE A 64 4.57 8.90 10.24
CA ILE A 64 4.42 7.45 10.27
C ILE A 64 4.30 6.95 8.84
N ALA A 65 4.91 5.80 8.52
CA ALA A 65 4.73 5.11 7.24
C ALA A 65 4.43 3.62 7.50
N TYR A 66 3.48 3.06 6.75
CA TYR A 66 3.09 1.65 6.81
C TYR A 66 2.19 1.30 5.62
N GLY A 67 1.83 0.01 5.44
CA GLY A 67 0.91 -0.44 4.41
C GLY A 67 0.29 -1.80 4.74
N ASP A 68 -0.60 -2.28 3.84
CA ASP A 68 -1.14 -3.63 3.87
C ASP A 68 -1.94 -3.91 5.16
N THR A 69 -3.01 -3.15 5.32
CA THR A 69 -3.85 -3.20 6.52
C THR A 69 -5.04 -4.14 6.39
N ARG A 70 -5.36 -4.57 5.15
CA ARG A 70 -6.50 -5.42 4.83
C ARG A 70 -6.60 -6.63 5.74
N GLY A 71 -7.78 -6.86 6.29
CA GLY A 71 -8.02 -7.96 7.23
C GLY A 71 -8.49 -9.24 6.53
N ARG A 72 -8.64 -10.30 7.33
CA ARG A 72 -9.19 -11.60 6.86
C ARG A 72 -10.72 -11.64 6.90
N ARG A 73 -11.36 -10.66 7.51
CA ARG A 73 -12.81 -10.57 7.77
C ARG A 73 -13.37 -9.19 7.47
N ASP A 74 -12.86 -8.56 6.44
CA ASP A 74 -13.34 -7.24 6.05
C ASP A 74 -14.83 -7.30 5.68
N GLY A 75 -15.54 -6.22 5.95
CA GLY A 75 -16.99 -6.09 5.74
C GLY A 75 -17.87 -6.69 6.86
N VAL A 76 -17.31 -7.43 7.81
CA VAL A 76 -18.06 -8.04 8.94
C VAL A 76 -17.49 -7.70 10.31
N ALA A 77 -16.25 -7.18 10.37
CA ALA A 77 -15.56 -6.79 11.58
C ALA A 77 -14.46 -5.79 11.28
N LEU A 78 -14.00 -5.06 12.30
CA LEU A 78 -12.77 -4.27 12.23
C LEU A 78 -11.57 -5.18 11.91
N GLN A 79 -10.62 -4.65 11.17
CA GLN A 79 -9.32 -5.27 10.93
C GLN A 79 -8.57 -5.37 12.27
N TYR A 80 -8.51 -6.58 12.84
CA TYR A 80 -8.04 -6.73 14.21
C TYR A 80 -6.58 -6.34 14.39
N GLU A 81 -5.69 -6.89 13.54
CA GLU A 81 -4.26 -6.61 13.58
C GLU A 81 -3.98 -5.12 13.34
N HIS A 82 -4.67 -4.54 12.37
CA HIS A 82 -4.60 -3.11 12.09
C HIS A 82 -5.10 -2.27 13.29
N SER A 83 -6.12 -2.73 14.00
CA SER A 83 -6.61 -2.02 15.20
C SER A 83 -5.55 -1.90 16.30
N LEU A 84 -4.73 -2.94 16.49
CA LEU A 84 -3.61 -2.90 17.44
C LEU A 84 -2.52 -1.91 17.00
N ILE A 85 -2.25 -1.84 15.69
CA ILE A 85 -1.33 -0.88 15.10
C ILE A 85 -1.83 0.55 15.31
N VAL A 86 -3.12 0.81 15.04
CA VAL A 86 -3.75 2.12 15.28
C VAL A 86 -3.65 2.53 16.76
N ASP A 87 -3.91 1.62 17.69
CA ASP A 87 -3.75 1.89 19.12
C ASP A 87 -2.31 2.28 19.48
N SER A 88 -1.32 1.60 18.87
CA SER A 88 0.09 1.93 19.05
C SER A 88 0.43 3.30 18.46
N MET A 89 -0.04 3.58 17.25
CA MET A 89 0.17 4.89 16.61
C MET A 89 -0.42 6.02 17.43
N LEU A 90 -1.65 5.89 17.95
CA LEU A 90 -2.29 6.88 18.82
C LEU A 90 -1.47 7.14 20.09
N LYS A 91 -0.94 6.09 20.70
CA LYS A 91 -0.03 6.22 21.84
C LYS A 91 1.25 6.98 21.46
N GLN A 92 1.86 6.65 20.33
CA GLN A 92 3.07 7.31 19.84
C GLN A 92 2.82 8.78 19.49
N ILE A 93 1.71 9.10 18.81
CA ILE A 93 1.28 10.46 18.49
C ILE A 93 1.17 11.30 19.77
N LYS A 94 0.45 10.74 20.77
CA LYS A 94 0.28 11.41 22.06
C LYS A 94 1.60 11.64 22.81
N GLN A 95 2.51 10.65 22.80
CA GLN A 95 3.83 10.75 23.44
C GLN A 95 4.69 11.83 22.82
N LEU A 96 4.63 12.00 21.48
CA LEU A 96 5.46 12.96 20.76
C LEU A 96 4.81 14.35 20.62
N GLN A 97 3.55 14.51 20.94
CA GLN A 97 2.75 15.71 20.69
C GLN A 97 3.43 17.02 21.17
N ASN A 98 4.07 16.99 22.35
CA ASN A 98 4.68 18.15 22.98
C ASN A 98 6.22 18.11 22.94
N THR A 99 6.80 17.31 22.05
CA THR A 99 8.26 17.24 21.85
C THR A 99 8.70 18.10 20.66
N GLU A 100 9.98 18.14 20.38
CA GLU A 100 10.51 18.77 19.16
C GLU A 100 10.11 18.01 17.87
N TYR A 101 9.66 16.77 17.98
CA TYR A 101 9.37 15.86 16.85
C TYR A 101 7.94 15.33 16.87
N PRO A 102 6.91 16.19 16.92
CA PRO A 102 5.53 15.74 16.90
C PRO A 102 5.19 15.01 15.59
N VAL A 103 4.39 13.97 15.65
CA VAL A 103 3.87 13.33 14.44
C VAL A 103 2.92 14.27 13.72
N ARG A 104 3.14 14.53 12.44
CA ARG A 104 2.36 15.48 11.63
C ARG A 104 1.46 14.81 10.61
N PHE A 105 1.89 13.71 10.04
CA PHE A 105 1.11 12.98 9.06
C PHE A 105 1.45 11.49 9.06
N ILE A 106 0.60 10.73 8.41
CA ILE A 106 0.74 9.29 8.20
C ILE A 106 0.69 9.02 6.69
N LEU A 107 1.59 8.18 6.20
CA LEU A 107 1.62 7.65 4.84
C LEU A 107 1.25 6.18 4.89
N GLN A 108 0.19 5.78 4.18
CA GLN A 108 -0.17 4.38 3.98
C GLN A 108 0.05 4.00 2.52
N SER A 109 0.83 2.96 2.29
CA SER A 109 1.23 2.50 0.96
C SER A 109 0.23 1.57 0.27
N GLY A 110 -1.03 1.52 0.70
CA GLY A 110 -2.08 0.77 0.02
C GLY A 110 -2.53 -0.51 0.73
N ASP A 111 -3.40 -1.25 0.05
CA ASP A 111 -4.08 -2.44 0.55
C ASP A 111 -4.85 -2.17 1.86
N ALA A 112 -5.70 -1.15 1.78
CA ALA A 112 -6.56 -0.73 2.88
C ALA A 112 -7.65 -1.77 3.19
N VAL A 113 -8.24 -2.36 2.14
CA VAL A 113 -9.30 -3.37 2.21
C VAL A 113 -8.99 -4.56 1.32
N GLN A 114 -9.67 -5.69 1.56
CA GLN A 114 -9.48 -6.91 0.78
C GLN A 114 -10.09 -6.81 -0.64
N HIS A 115 -11.23 -6.13 -0.77
CA HIS A 115 -11.98 -5.98 -2.02
C HIS A 115 -12.48 -4.54 -2.18
N GLY A 116 -11.73 -3.70 -2.87
CA GLY A 116 -12.01 -2.27 -3.00
C GLY A 116 -13.37 -1.93 -3.62
N GLN A 117 -13.95 -2.84 -4.44
CA GLN A 117 -15.29 -2.69 -5.00
C GLN A 117 -16.42 -2.89 -3.96
N ILE A 118 -16.13 -3.39 -2.76
CA ILE A 118 -17.13 -3.66 -1.71
C ILE A 118 -17.14 -2.51 -0.71
N ALA A 119 -18.10 -1.58 -0.84
CA ALA A 119 -18.24 -0.42 0.02
C ALA A 119 -18.29 -0.77 1.53
N LYS A 120 -18.92 -1.91 1.87
CA LYS A 120 -19.01 -2.37 3.24
C LYS A 120 -17.64 -2.67 3.88
N GLU A 121 -16.66 -3.14 3.12
CA GLU A 121 -15.31 -3.37 3.65
C GLU A 121 -14.65 -2.06 4.07
N TRP A 122 -14.80 -1.01 3.28
CA TRP A 122 -14.37 0.33 3.64
C TRP A 122 -15.08 0.82 4.93
N ASN A 123 -16.41 0.79 4.92
CA ASN A 123 -17.23 1.40 5.97
C ASN A 123 -17.13 0.71 7.34
N VAL A 124 -16.98 -0.63 7.35
CA VAL A 124 -17.01 -1.42 8.58
C VAL A 124 -15.62 -1.75 9.09
N SER A 125 -14.68 -2.04 8.18
CA SER A 125 -13.40 -2.63 8.58
C SER A 125 -12.26 -1.62 8.63
N PHE A 126 -12.24 -0.61 7.75
CA PHE A 126 -11.13 0.31 7.58
C PHE A 126 -11.42 1.73 8.07
N THR A 127 -12.45 2.40 7.52
CA THR A 127 -12.77 3.80 7.84
C THR A 127 -12.84 4.10 9.33
N PRO A 128 -13.48 3.26 10.19
CA PRO A 128 -13.57 3.55 11.61
C PRO A 128 -12.20 3.57 12.33
N LEU A 129 -11.22 2.84 11.82
CA LEU A 129 -9.87 2.84 12.38
C LEU A 129 -9.11 4.11 11.99
N ILE A 130 -9.26 4.55 10.74
CA ILE A 130 -8.59 5.76 10.27
C ILE A 130 -9.23 7.01 10.87
N ASP A 131 -10.56 7.02 11.06
CA ASP A 131 -11.26 8.09 11.75
C ASP A 131 -10.67 8.35 13.15
N ARG A 132 -10.21 7.33 13.86
CA ARG A 132 -9.51 7.51 15.14
C ARG A 132 -8.18 8.23 14.97
N LEU A 133 -7.40 7.91 13.94
CA LEU A 133 -6.14 8.60 13.68
C LEU A 133 -6.34 10.07 13.29
N THR A 134 -7.36 10.36 12.49
CA THR A 134 -7.65 11.72 12.03
C THR A 134 -8.34 12.57 13.11
N THR A 135 -9.18 11.99 13.96
CA THR A 135 -9.93 12.71 15.01
C THR A 135 -9.23 12.70 16.36
N GLU A 136 -8.98 11.51 16.98
CA GLU A 136 -8.30 11.41 18.27
C GLU A 136 -6.81 11.77 18.16
N GLY A 137 -6.13 11.23 17.11
CA GLY A 137 -4.74 11.55 16.82
C GLY A 137 -4.58 12.95 16.23
N GLY A 138 -5.60 13.46 15.57
CA GLY A 138 -5.65 14.77 14.95
C GLY A 138 -4.72 14.95 13.74
N VAL A 139 -4.07 13.88 13.24
CA VAL A 139 -3.02 13.96 12.22
C VAL A 139 -3.58 13.78 10.81
N SER A 140 -2.93 14.42 9.83
CA SER A 140 -3.24 14.19 8.42
C SER A 140 -2.88 12.77 8.01
N TYR A 141 -3.70 12.17 7.16
CA TYR A 141 -3.55 10.80 6.70
C TYR A 141 -3.59 10.76 5.17
N PHE A 142 -2.62 10.10 4.55
CA PHE A 142 -2.48 10.00 3.11
C PHE A 142 -2.35 8.54 2.71
N LEU A 143 -3.22 8.09 1.82
CA LEU A 143 -3.28 6.72 1.33
C LEU A 143 -2.91 6.69 -0.16
N ALA A 144 -1.92 5.89 -0.55
CA ALA A 144 -1.72 5.47 -1.93
C ALA A 144 -2.55 4.19 -2.19
N PRO A 145 -3.08 3.96 -3.40
CA PRO A 145 -3.90 2.78 -3.64
C PRO A 145 -3.08 1.51 -3.80
N GLY A 146 -3.51 0.42 -3.15
CA GLY A 146 -3.01 -0.93 -3.37
C GLY A 146 -3.79 -1.70 -4.43
N ASN A 147 -3.31 -2.88 -4.82
CA ASN A 147 -3.96 -3.71 -5.84
C ASN A 147 -5.29 -4.33 -5.35
N HIS A 148 -5.46 -4.48 -4.05
CA HIS A 148 -6.72 -4.86 -3.43
C HIS A 148 -7.71 -3.69 -3.38
N ASP A 149 -7.23 -2.44 -3.33
CA ASP A 149 -8.06 -1.25 -3.32
C ASP A 149 -8.60 -0.90 -4.71
N VAL A 150 -7.77 -1.02 -5.78
CA VAL A 150 -8.11 -0.48 -7.11
C VAL A 150 -7.78 -1.38 -8.31
N SER A 151 -7.21 -2.56 -8.12
CA SER A 151 -6.77 -3.51 -9.15
C SER A 151 -5.61 -3.03 -10.04
N HIS A 152 -4.80 -3.96 -10.49
CA HIS A 152 -3.80 -3.71 -11.54
C HIS A 152 -4.47 -3.47 -12.88
N ALA A 153 -3.93 -2.57 -13.71
CA ALA A 153 -4.38 -2.34 -15.07
C ALA A 153 -3.34 -1.58 -15.89
N ALA A 154 -3.56 -1.45 -17.20
CA ALA A 154 -2.70 -0.63 -18.04
C ALA A 154 -2.94 0.88 -17.85
N THR A 155 -4.19 1.28 -17.56
CA THR A 155 -4.61 2.69 -17.43
C THR A 155 -5.60 2.87 -16.29
N VAL A 156 -5.79 4.12 -15.86
CA VAL A 156 -6.68 4.48 -14.75
C VAL A 156 -8.14 4.15 -15.03
N ASP A 157 -8.57 4.24 -16.27
CA ASP A 157 -9.95 4.08 -16.74
C ASP A 157 -10.31 2.66 -17.19
N ALA A 158 -9.45 1.69 -16.94
CA ALA A 158 -9.72 0.29 -17.22
C ALA A 158 -11.02 -0.18 -16.54
N PRO A 159 -11.88 -0.98 -17.22
CA PRO A 159 -13.21 -1.35 -16.71
C PRO A 159 -13.20 -1.98 -15.32
N GLU A 160 -12.21 -2.82 -15.01
CA GLU A 160 -12.03 -3.51 -13.72
C GLU A 160 -11.73 -2.55 -12.56
N ARG A 161 -11.26 -1.33 -12.86
CA ARG A 161 -10.95 -0.31 -11.88
C ARG A 161 -12.12 0.61 -11.55
N LYS A 162 -13.15 0.64 -12.38
CA LYS A 162 -14.22 1.66 -12.31
C LYS A 162 -14.87 1.75 -10.92
N GLU A 163 -15.35 0.66 -10.39
CA GLU A 163 -16.01 0.64 -9.08
C GLU A 163 -15.00 0.74 -7.92
N PRO A 164 -13.92 -0.07 -7.88
CA PRO A 164 -12.97 0.03 -6.78
C PRO A 164 -12.26 1.40 -6.73
N LEU A 165 -11.88 1.99 -7.87
CA LEU A 165 -11.30 3.34 -7.88
C LEU A 165 -12.28 4.40 -7.37
N LYS A 166 -13.56 4.30 -7.77
CA LYS A 166 -14.61 5.19 -7.24
C LYS A 166 -14.70 5.09 -5.73
N ASN A 167 -14.76 3.88 -5.19
CA ASN A 167 -14.87 3.64 -3.75
C ASN A 167 -13.64 4.17 -3.00
N TYR A 168 -12.43 3.93 -3.53
CA TYR A 168 -11.20 4.50 -2.99
C TYR A 168 -11.25 6.03 -2.95
N LEU A 169 -11.60 6.67 -4.08
CA LEU A 169 -11.67 8.14 -4.17
C LEU A 169 -12.74 8.73 -3.25
N ASP A 170 -13.87 8.05 -3.07
CA ASP A 170 -14.90 8.43 -2.10
C ASP A 170 -14.35 8.35 -0.67
N ALA A 171 -13.66 7.26 -0.31
CA ALA A 171 -13.07 7.07 1.01
C ALA A 171 -12.06 8.16 1.38
N VAL A 172 -11.17 8.53 0.47
CA VAL A 172 -10.09 9.49 0.73
C VAL A 172 -10.43 10.94 0.38
N SER A 173 -11.66 11.22 -0.02
CA SER A 173 -12.05 12.54 -0.58
C SER A 173 -11.75 13.73 0.34
N ALA A 174 -11.77 13.56 1.66
CA ALA A 174 -11.43 14.58 2.64
C ALA A 174 -9.94 14.61 3.06
N LEU A 175 -9.12 13.69 2.52
CA LEU A 175 -7.73 13.50 2.95
C LEU A 175 -6.70 13.98 1.91
N ILE A 176 -7.06 13.93 0.64
CA ILE A 176 -6.15 14.27 -0.47
C ILE A 176 -6.55 15.61 -1.10
N PRO A 177 -5.64 16.29 -1.81
CA PRO A 177 -5.95 17.55 -2.46
C PRO A 177 -7.16 17.46 -3.40
N PRO A 178 -7.90 18.57 -3.63
CA PRO A 178 -9.02 18.60 -4.55
C PRO A 178 -8.64 18.11 -5.95
N ASP A 179 -9.58 17.42 -6.62
CA ASP A 179 -9.35 16.87 -7.94
C ASP A 179 -8.97 17.95 -8.96
N GLY A 180 -7.93 17.69 -9.77
CA GLY A 180 -7.43 18.65 -10.76
C GLY A 180 -6.72 19.88 -10.17
N SER A 181 -6.47 19.94 -8.85
CA SER A 181 -5.62 20.97 -8.25
C SER A 181 -4.15 20.77 -8.68
N PRO A 182 -3.26 21.78 -8.49
CA PRO A 182 -1.83 21.63 -8.84
C PRO A 182 -1.15 20.42 -8.19
N HIS A 183 -1.69 19.96 -7.06
CA HIS A 183 -1.19 18.85 -6.26
C HIS A 183 -1.96 17.55 -6.45
N ARG A 184 -2.84 17.45 -7.47
CA ARG A 184 -3.56 16.22 -7.78
C ARG A 184 -3.85 16.08 -9.28
N LEU A 185 -3.48 14.95 -9.85
CA LEU A 185 -3.82 14.63 -11.23
C LEU A 185 -5.33 14.35 -11.36
N ALA A 186 -6.03 15.12 -12.22
CA ALA A 186 -7.47 15.00 -12.38
C ALA A 186 -7.91 13.60 -12.79
N GLY A 187 -8.84 13.02 -12.01
CA GLY A 187 -9.39 11.69 -12.21
C GLY A 187 -8.48 10.54 -11.76
N TYR A 188 -7.30 10.85 -11.19
CA TYR A 188 -6.33 9.84 -10.72
C TYR A 188 -6.23 9.85 -9.18
N PRO A 189 -5.86 8.72 -8.57
CA PRO A 189 -5.54 8.63 -7.15
C PRO A 189 -4.08 9.01 -6.88
N VAL A 190 -3.60 10.08 -7.52
CA VAL A 190 -2.21 10.52 -7.54
C VAL A 190 -2.12 11.95 -7.08
N PHE A 191 -1.29 12.21 -6.08
CA PHE A 191 -1.22 13.53 -5.44
C PHE A 191 0.18 13.82 -4.87
N SER A 192 0.42 15.09 -4.55
CA SER A 192 1.62 15.57 -3.86
C SER A 192 1.26 16.57 -2.77
N PHE A 193 2.17 16.81 -1.85
CA PHE A 193 2.08 17.89 -0.88
C PHE A 193 3.45 18.24 -0.33
N GLY A 194 3.61 19.47 0.15
CA GLY A 194 4.79 19.91 0.87
C GLY A 194 4.48 20.21 2.33
N TYR A 195 5.33 19.75 3.24
CA TYR A 195 5.30 20.12 4.65
C TYR A 195 6.72 20.37 5.17
N GLY A 196 6.92 21.54 5.75
CA GLY A 196 8.23 21.93 6.23
C GLY A 196 9.28 21.91 5.12
N ASN A 197 10.33 21.15 5.32
CA ASN A 197 11.42 20.93 4.38
C ASN A 197 11.29 19.62 3.58
N THR A 198 10.12 18.99 3.58
CA THR A 198 9.85 17.73 2.86
C THR A 198 8.77 17.92 1.82
N PHE A 199 8.99 17.38 0.61
CA PHE A 199 8.01 17.23 -0.46
C PHE A 199 7.68 15.75 -0.63
N VAL A 200 6.39 15.44 -0.70
CA VAL A 200 5.89 14.06 -0.75
C VAL A 200 5.03 13.86 -2.00
N ILE A 201 5.25 12.75 -2.69
CA ILE A 201 4.42 12.30 -3.82
C ILE A 201 3.85 10.91 -3.49
N GLY A 202 2.54 10.79 -3.54
CA GLY A 202 1.83 9.51 -3.54
C GLY A 202 1.31 9.19 -4.94
N PHE A 203 1.59 8.00 -5.47
CA PHE A 203 1.13 7.61 -6.79
C PHE A 203 0.66 6.15 -6.86
N ASP A 204 -0.05 5.81 -7.92
CA ASP A 204 -0.68 4.52 -8.15
C ASP A 204 0.26 3.57 -8.91
N ALA A 205 1.02 2.75 -8.21
CA ALA A 205 1.92 1.80 -8.83
C ALA A 205 1.19 0.66 -9.57
N ASN A 206 -0.12 0.45 -9.34
CA ASN A 206 -0.91 -0.55 -10.07
C ASN A 206 -1.05 -0.22 -11.57
N ILE A 207 -0.81 1.03 -11.94
CA ILE A 207 -0.79 1.53 -13.32
C ILE A 207 0.56 2.20 -13.63
N ALA A 208 1.67 1.63 -13.16
CA ALA A 208 3.00 2.22 -13.34
C ALA A 208 3.37 2.48 -14.81
N GLY A 209 2.77 1.73 -15.77
CA GLY A 209 2.93 1.95 -17.21
C GLY A 209 2.11 3.13 -17.78
N ASP A 210 1.19 3.74 -17.02
CA ASP A 210 0.34 4.84 -17.47
C ASP A 210 1.18 6.11 -17.70
N GLN A 211 1.30 6.51 -18.95
CA GLN A 211 2.17 7.63 -19.34
C GLN A 211 1.67 8.99 -18.84
N LYS A 212 0.36 9.17 -18.67
CA LYS A 212 -0.20 10.41 -18.12
C LYS A 212 0.17 10.57 -16.64
N GLN A 213 0.09 9.49 -15.86
CA GLN A 213 0.57 9.46 -14.50
C GLN A 213 2.08 9.73 -14.43
N PHE A 214 2.87 9.01 -15.25
CA PHE A 214 4.33 9.17 -15.27
C PHE A 214 4.73 10.63 -15.56
N GLN A 215 4.14 11.26 -16.57
CA GLN A 215 4.44 12.66 -16.91
C GLN A 215 4.03 13.62 -15.78
N TRP A 216 2.93 13.33 -15.07
CA TRP A 216 2.52 14.15 -13.94
C TRP A 216 3.51 14.01 -12.78
N VAL A 217 3.91 12.80 -12.39
CA VAL A 217 4.92 12.57 -11.34
C VAL A 217 6.23 13.28 -11.70
N LYS A 218 6.67 13.16 -12.96
CA LYS A 218 7.84 13.86 -13.47
C LYS A 218 7.70 15.38 -13.30
N SER A 219 6.57 15.96 -13.70
CA SER A 219 6.34 17.41 -13.57
C SER A 219 6.34 17.89 -12.11
N GLN A 220 5.84 17.07 -11.17
CA GLN A 220 5.89 17.39 -9.75
C GLN A 220 7.35 17.41 -9.26
N LEU A 221 8.17 16.44 -9.63
CA LEU A 221 9.58 16.37 -9.27
C LEU A 221 10.38 17.54 -9.87
N GLU A 222 10.14 17.88 -11.15
CA GLU A 222 10.74 19.04 -11.82
C GLU A 222 10.38 20.38 -11.15
N GLY A 223 9.19 20.45 -10.54
CA GLY A 223 8.70 21.64 -9.85
C GLY A 223 9.22 21.83 -8.41
N VAL A 224 9.94 20.86 -7.85
CA VAL A 224 10.47 20.93 -6.48
C VAL A 224 11.53 22.04 -6.37
N ASP A 225 11.34 23.00 -5.44
CA ASP A 225 12.41 23.94 -5.06
C ASP A 225 13.39 23.26 -4.07
N PRO A 226 14.62 22.89 -4.50
CA PRO A 226 15.57 22.16 -3.67
C PRO A 226 16.11 22.99 -2.50
N ARG A 227 15.97 24.32 -2.54
CA ARG A 227 16.35 25.19 -1.41
C ARG A 227 15.35 25.12 -0.27
N ARG A 228 14.13 24.71 -0.56
CA ARG A 228 13.06 24.52 0.41
C ARG A 228 12.91 23.06 0.83
N TYR A 229 12.85 22.17 -0.15
CA TYR A 229 12.56 20.76 0.06
C TYR A 229 13.84 19.93 -0.10
N VAL A 230 14.58 19.82 0.99
CA VAL A 230 15.82 19.01 1.06
C VAL A 230 15.52 17.51 1.15
N ASN A 231 14.30 17.17 1.52
CA ASN A 231 13.81 15.80 1.56
C ASN A 231 12.68 15.62 0.52
N VAL A 232 12.92 14.85 -0.52
CA VAL A 232 11.92 14.44 -1.48
C VAL A 232 11.60 12.97 -1.22
N ILE A 233 10.34 12.69 -0.89
CA ILE A 233 9.86 11.37 -0.51
C ILE A 233 8.78 10.93 -1.50
N VAL A 234 8.81 9.68 -1.89
CA VAL A 234 7.78 9.05 -2.71
C VAL A 234 7.19 7.89 -1.93
N PHE A 235 5.89 7.64 -2.08
CA PHE A 235 5.27 6.42 -1.59
C PHE A 235 4.26 5.86 -2.59
N CYS A 236 4.23 4.54 -2.67
CA CYS A 236 3.36 3.79 -3.57
C CYS A 236 3.18 2.38 -3.02
N HIS A 237 2.34 1.57 -3.66
CA HIS A 237 2.07 0.23 -3.13
C HIS A 237 3.17 -0.78 -3.47
N GLN A 238 3.42 -1.05 -4.75
CA GLN A 238 4.43 -2.04 -5.14
C GLN A 238 5.84 -1.54 -4.83
N ALA A 239 6.67 -2.45 -4.34
CA ALA A 239 8.08 -2.16 -4.07
C ALA A 239 8.92 -2.29 -5.34
N PRO A 240 9.86 -1.36 -5.60
CA PRO A 240 10.82 -1.53 -6.71
C PRO A 240 11.68 -2.80 -6.54
N PHE A 241 12.05 -3.11 -5.31
CA PHE A 241 12.84 -4.30 -4.96
C PHE A 241 12.31 -4.92 -3.68
N SER A 242 12.19 -6.24 -3.70
CA SER A 242 11.85 -7.04 -2.53
C SER A 242 12.38 -8.47 -2.68
N SER A 243 12.50 -9.17 -1.57
CA SER A 243 12.81 -10.59 -1.49
C SER A 243 11.59 -11.42 -1.07
N GLY A 244 10.41 -10.82 -1.05
CA GLY A 244 9.14 -11.46 -0.78
C GLY A 244 8.51 -12.13 -2.00
N PRO A 245 7.29 -12.66 -1.88
CA PRO A 245 6.63 -13.45 -2.93
C PRO A 245 6.41 -12.74 -4.26
N HIS A 246 6.23 -11.41 -4.26
CA HIS A 246 5.86 -10.63 -5.46
C HIS A 246 7.03 -9.89 -6.10
N GLY A 247 8.14 -9.71 -5.39
CA GLY A 247 9.30 -8.94 -5.85
C GLY A 247 10.63 -9.70 -5.83
N GLY A 248 10.64 -10.97 -5.34
CA GLY A 248 11.80 -11.82 -5.24
C GLY A 248 12.23 -12.44 -6.58
N PRO A 249 12.39 -13.78 -6.68
CA PRO A 249 12.85 -14.44 -7.91
C PRO A 249 11.93 -14.25 -9.11
N GLU A 250 10.64 -14.04 -8.88
CA GLU A 250 9.63 -13.72 -9.88
C GLU A 250 9.07 -12.31 -9.59
N VAL A 251 9.02 -11.47 -10.61
CA VAL A 251 8.70 -10.04 -10.49
C VAL A 251 7.43 -9.73 -11.26
N GLU A 252 6.49 -9.06 -10.60
CA GLU A 252 5.24 -8.63 -11.21
C GLU A 252 5.43 -7.47 -12.20
N PRO A 253 4.57 -7.35 -13.26
CA PRO A 253 4.69 -6.30 -14.26
C PRO A 253 4.77 -4.87 -13.70
N PRO A 254 3.96 -4.44 -12.70
CA PRO A 254 4.08 -3.10 -12.13
C PRO A 254 5.47 -2.81 -11.55
N THR A 255 6.10 -3.78 -10.89
CA THR A 255 7.45 -3.64 -10.35
C THR A 255 8.50 -3.50 -11.46
N VAL A 256 8.32 -4.20 -12.59
CA VAL A 256 9.19 -4.04 -13.77
C VAL A 256 9.10 -2.61 -14.31
N GLU A 257 7.89 -2.07 -14.43
CA GLU A 257 7.68 -0.68 -14.86
C GLU A 257 8.27 0.35 -13.87
N LEU A 258 8.15 0.11 -12.57
CA LEU A 258 8.80 0.94 -11.56
C LEU A 258 10.32 0.97 -11.74
N ARG A 259 10.95 -0.18 -11.93
CA ARG A 259 12.40 -0.29 -12.15
C ARG A 259 12.84 0.43 -13.43
N ASN A 260 12.07 0.30 -14.51
CA ASN A 260 12.45 0.80 -15.83
C ASN A 260 12.17 2.29 -16.02
N GLN A 261 11.08 2.82 -15.47
CA GLN A 261 10.64 4.20 -15.70
C GLN A 261 10.87 5.10 -14.49
N TYR A 262 10.45 4.67 -13.30
CA TYR A 262 10.44 5.55 -12.12
C TYR A 262 11.78 5.60 -11.40
N MET A 263 12.52 4.49 -11.28
CA MET A 263 13.81 4.52 -10.60
C MET A 263 14.81 5.48 -11.27
N PRO A 264 14.97 5.51 -12.62
CA PRO A 264 15.78 6.53 -13.28
C PRO A 264 15.29 7.96 -13.04
N LEU A 265 13.96 8.16 -13.02
CA LEU A 265 13.37 9.47 -12.74
C LEU A 265 13.66 9.91 -11.29
N PHE A 266 13.54 9.01 -10.32
CA PHE A 266 13.81 9.30 -8.90
C PHE A 266 15.28 9.66 -8.67
N ARG A 267 16.22 8.97 -9.32
CA ARG A 267 17.65 9.35 -9.30
C ARG A 267 17.87 10.75 -9.87
N ALA A 268 17.29 11.05 -11.03
CA ALA A 268 17.46 12.34 -11.70
C ALA A 268 16.99 13.53 -10.84
N HIS A 269 16.07 13.30 -9.90
CA HIS A 269 15.53 14.32 -9.00
C HIS A 269 15.90 14.11 -7.52
N HIS A 270 16.91 13.30 -7.26
CA HIS A 270 17.47 13.04 -5.93
C HIS A 270 16.40 12.68 -4.87
N VAL A 271 15.46 11.81 -5.22
CA VAL A 271 14.51 11.25 -4.26
C VAL A 271 15.29 10.57 -3.13
N ARG A 272 14.98 10.94 -1.89
CA ARG A 272 15.70 10.47 -0.69
C ARG A 272 15.21 9.11 -0.24
N ALA A 273 13.91 8.89 -0.28
CA ALA A 273 13.30 7.65 0.18
C ALA A 273 12.04 7.31 -0.64
N VAL A 274 11.85 6.01 -0.90
CA VAL A 274 10.63 5.44 -1.44
C VAL A 274 10.07 4.49 -0.39
N PHE A 275 8.83 4.75 0.07
CA PHE A 275 8.10 3.88 0.98
C PHE A 275 7.09 3.06 0.18
N SER A 276 7.07 1.76 0.40
CA SER A 276 6.19 0.82 -0.30
C SER A 276 5.63 -0.24 0.66
N GLY A 277 4.62 -0.96 0.20
CA GLY A 277 4.00 -2.12 0.84
C GLY A 277 4.01 -3.31 -0.10
N HIS A 278 2.81 -3.92 -0.29
CA HIS A 278 2.56 -5.08 -1.15
C HIS A 278 3.19 -6.37 -0.64
N GLU A 279 4.42 -6.31 -0.23
CA GLU A 279 5.09 -7.39 0.47
C GLU A 279 4.84 -7.25 1.97
N HIS A 280 4.09 -8.17 2.55
CA HIS A 280 3.64 -8.10 3.94
C HIS A 280 4.79 -8.45 4.91
N LEU A 281 5.84 -7.64 4.86
CA LEU A 281 7.08 -7.81 5.63
C LEU A 281 7.80 -6.47 5.77
N PHE A 282 8.93 -6.45 6.45
CA PHE A 282 9.81 -5.30 6.50
C PHE A 282 11.13 -5.60 5.78
N GLU A 283 11.50 -4.71 4.86
CA GLU A 283 12.81 -4.70 4.20
C GLU A 283 13.36 -3.29 4.10
N HIS A 284 14.68 -3.20 4.10
CA HIS A 284 15.38 -1.97 3.79
C HIS A 284 16.44 -2.24 2.73
N TRP A 285 16.24 -1.62 1.59
CA TRP A 285 17.20 -1.60 0.48
C TRP A 285 17.80 -0.21 0.34
N VAL A 286 19.03 -0.13 -0.12
CA VAL A 286 19.69 1.13 -0.46
C VAL A 286 20.23 1.06 -1.87
N GLU A 287 19.90 2.06 -2.67
CA GLU A 287 20.52 2.29 -3.96
C GLU A 287 21.53 3.42 -3.85
N HIS A 288 22.79 3.10 -4.12
CA HIS A 288 23.84 4.10 -4.35
C HIS A 288 23.99 4.33 -5.84
N TYR A 289 24.16 5.59 -6.24
CA TYR A 289 24.36 5.96 -7.63
C TYR A 289 25.21 7.20 -7.78
N THR A 290 25.69 7.47 -8.97
CA THR A 290 26.55 8.62 -9.29
C THR A 290 25.95 9.40 -10.43
N ASP A 291 25.95 10.73 -10.34
CA ASP A 291 25.66 11.66 -11.42
C ASP A 291 26.72 12.77 -11.50
N ALA A 292 26.44 13.84 -12.27
CA ALA A 292 27.36 14.97 -12.45
C ALA A 292 27.61 15.74 -11.14
N SER A 293 26.72 15.67 -10.13
CA SER A 293 26.88 16.36 -8.84
C SER A 293 27.60 15.50 -7.79
N GLY A 294 27.80 14.20 -8.03
CA GLY A 294 28.55 13.32 -7.15
C GLY A 294 27.86 11.99 -6.87
N GLN A 295 28.18 11.42 -5.71
CA GLN A 295 27.56 10.20 -5.21
C GLN A 295 26.29 10.51 -4.43
N HIS A 296 25.29 9.69 -4.61
CA HIS A 296 23.97 9.83 -4.00
C HIS A 296 23.51 8.50 -3.40
N ARG A 297 22.55 8.60 -2.50
CA ARG A 297 21.87 7.49 -1.86
C ARG A 297 20.36 7.68 -1.95
N MET A 298 19.64 6.61 -2.23
CA MET A 298 18.18 6.52 -2.15
C MET A 298 17.80 5.31 -1.31
N ASP A 299 16.99 5.52 -0.29
CA ASP A 299 16.49 4.47 0.59
C ASP A 299 15.17 3.92 0.05
N LEU A 300 15.06 2.61 -0.05
CA LEU A 300 13.89 1.91 -0.57
C LEU A 300 13.36 1.00 0.55
N ILE A 301 12.21 1.37 1.09
CA ILE A 301 11.69 0.78 2.31
C ILE A 301 10.39 0.07 2.02
N VAL A 302 10.34 -1.21 2.30
CA VAL A 302 9.13 -2.03 2.23
C VAL A 302 8.57 -2.18 3.64
N SER A 303 7.33 -1.79 3.86
CA SER A 303 6.68 -1.83 5.16
C SER A 303 5.21 -2.24 5.03
N GLY A 304 5.00 -3.51 4.68
CA GLY A 304 3.67 -4.12 4.49
C GLY A 304 3.15 -4.87 5.71
N GLY A 305 3.62 -4.53 6.91
CA GLY A 305 3.22 -5.20 8.15
C GLY A 305 2.00 -4.60 8.85
N GLY A 306 1.14 -3.84 8.14
CA GLY A 306 0.05 -3.06 8.72
C GLY A 306 -1.16 -3.85 9.23
N GLY A 307 -1.25 -5.17 8.96
CA GLY A 307 -2.37 -5.99 9.42
C GLY A 307 -2.69 -7.20 8.53
N ALA A 308 -2.29 -7.19 7.28
CA ALA A 308 -2.42 -8.33 6.37
C ALA A 308 -1.55 -9.52 6.81
N PRO A 309 -1.87 -10.76 6.39
CA PRO A 309 -1.07 -11.92 6.75
C PRO A 309 0.40 -11.76 6.38
N ILE A 310 1.29 -11.93 7.34
CA ILE A 310 2.73 -11.72 7.19
C ILE A 310 3.35 -12.72 6.21
N TYR A 311 4.23 -12.22 5.34
CA TYR A 311 5.05 -13.00 4.40
C TYR A 311 6.44 -13.29 4.96
N THR A 312 7.17 -14.11 4.21
CA THR A 312 8.53 -14.54 4.53
C THR A 312 9.48 -14.25 3.38
N TYR A 313 10.77 -14.29 3.66
CA TYR A 313 11.79 -14.27 2.63
C TYR A 313 11.62 -15.46 1.67
N THR A 314 11.59 -15.17 0.37
CA THR A 314 11.46 -16.17 -0.71
C THR A 314 12.72 -16.25 -1.61
N GLY A 315 13.59 -15.26 -1.54
CA GLY A 315 14.83 -15.18 -2.32
C GLY A 315 15.13 -13.80 -2.85
N GLU A 316 16.37 -13.52 -3.15
CA GLU A 316 16.78 -12.25 -3.73
C GLU A 316 16.21 -12.05 -5.14
N PRO A 317 15.83 -10.84 -5.52
CA PRO A 317 15.39 -10.52 -6.87
C PRO A 317 16.55 -10.66 -7.86
N LYS A 318 16.22 -11.00 -9.12
CA LYS A 318 17.18 -10.96 -10.23
C LYS A 318 17.46 -9.51 -10.61
N LEU A 319 18.68 -9.07 -10.48
CA LEU A 319 19.07 -7.67 -10.64
C LEU A 319 20.02 -7.40 -11.82
N GLU A 320 20.49 -8.45 -12.50
CA GLU A 320 21.52 -8.34 -13.51
C GLU A 320 21.12 -7.39 -14.66
N GLU A 321 19.87 -7.49 -15.14
CA GLU A 321 19.36 -6.64 -16.21
C GLU A 321 19.19 -5.19 -15.74
N TYR A 322 18.67 -4.99 -14.53
CA TYR A 322 18.51 -3.67 -13.94
C TYR A 322 19.87 -2.97 -13.76
N LEU A 323 20.85 -3.64 -13.16
CA LEU A 323 22.16 -3.08 -12.93
C LEU A 323 22.88 -2.78 -14.24
N LYS A 324 22.78 -3.67 -15.23
CA LYS A 324 23.33 -3.45 -16.58
C LYS A 324 22.68 -2.23 -17.28
N ALA A 325 21.36 -2.08 -17.19
CA ALA A 325 20.66 -0.94 -17.80
C ALA A 325 21.03 0.40 -17.14
N ASN A 326 21.55 0.38 -15.91
CA ASN A 326 21.91 1.56 -15.11
C ASN A 326 23.44 1.69 -14.87
N GLU A 327 24.26 1.00 -15.64
CA GLU A 327 25.73 0.99 -15.51
C GLU A 327 26.35 2.40 -15.62
N THR A 328 25.81 3.26 -16.47
CA THR A 328 26.27 4.65 -16.62
C THR A 328 26.16 5.49 -15.36
N SER A 329 25.15 5.21 -14.54
CA SER A 329 24.92 5.84 -13.23
C SER A 329 25.65 5.10 -12.10
N LYS A 330 26.43 4.07 -12.39
CA LYS A 330 27.15 3.25 -11.40
C LYS A 330 26.25 2.80 -10.25
N VAL A 331 25.07 2.30 -10.61
CA VAL A 331 24.09 1.87 -9.61
C VAL A 331 24.59 0.65 -8.87
N GLU A 332 24.60 0.74 -7.53
CA GLU A 332 24.83 -0.36 -6.59
C GLU A 332 23.61 -0.49 -5.70
N LEU A 333 23.09 -1.71 -5.55
CA LEU A 333 21.95 -2.00 -4.70
C LEU A 333 22.38 -2.90 -3.54
N LYS A 334 22.04 -2.49 -2.31
CA LYS A 334 22.33 -3.25 -1.10
C LYS A 334 21.03 -3.57 -0.36
N HIS A 335 20.86 -4.83 0.05
CA HIS A 335 19.80 -5.29 0.91
C HIS A 335 20.26 -5.24 2.37
N LEU A 336 19.95 -4.14 3.07
CA LEU A 336 20.45 -3.88 4.43
C LEU A 336 19.73 -4.68 5.51
N VAL A 337 18.39 -4.75 5.41
CA VAL A 337 17.56 -5.49 6.36
C VAL A 337 16.68 -6.46 5.61
N LYS A 338 16.87 -7.75 5.89
CA LYS A 338 16.14 -8.84 5.25
C LYS A 338 15.06 -9.41 6.18
N PRO A 339 13.91 -9.79 5.63
CA PRO A 339 12.91 -10.50 6.40
C PRO A 339 13.39 -11.90 6.76
N SER A 340 12.77 -12.49 7.77
CA SER A 340 13.02 -13.88 8.13
C SER A 340 12.32 -14.85 7.18
N VAL A 341 12.91 -16.03 7.02
CA VAL A 341 12.25 -17.20 6.41
C VAL A 341 11.17 -17.81 7.33
N ASP A 342 11.17 -17.44 8.62
CA ASP A 342 10.15 -17.81 9.60
C ASP A 342 9.17 -16.64 9.78
N ALA A 343 7.91 -16.84 9.38
CA ALA A 343 6.85 -15.85 9.51
C ALA A 343 6.62 -15.37 10.95
N GLY A 344 6.86 -16.23 11.94
CA GLY A 344 6.74 -15.89 13.36
C GLY A 344 7.80 -14.88 13.85
N LEU A 345 8.84 -14.64 13.06
CA LEU A 345 9.88 -13.65 13.32
C LEU A 345 9.70 -12.34 12.54
N ASN A 346 8.73 -12.27 11.61
CA ASN A 346 8.36 -11.08 10.89
C ASN A 346 7.12 -10.46 11.54
N PRO A 347 7.22 -9.32 12.22
CA PRO A 347 6.13 -8.78 13.02
C PRO A 347 5.16 -7.94 12.20
N TYR A 348 3.96 -7.77 12.72
CA TYR A 348 3.14 -6.61 12.38
C TYR A 348 3.85 -5.34 12.88
N HIS A 349 3.89 -4.29 12.06
CA HIS A 349 4.67 -3.11 12.37
C HIS A 349 4.22 -1.87 11.60
N TYR A 350 4.71 -0.73 12.04
CA TYR A 350 4.75 0.51 11.31
C TYR A 350 6.10 1.21 11.52
N LEU A 351 6.38 2.22 10.74
CA LEU A 351 7.61 3.00 10.81
C LEU A 351 7.32 4.36 11.43
N LEU A 352 8.13 4.76 12.40
CA LEU A 352 8.21 6.13 12.87
C LEU A 352 9.44 6.77 12.24
N VAL A 353 9.24 7.76 11.39
CA VAL A 353 10.32 8.50 10.73
C VAL A 353 10.43 9.88 11.35
N ARG A 354 11.61 10.19 11.90
CA ARG A 354 11.92 11.49 12.47
C ARG A 354 12.69 12.31 11.44
N VAL A 355 12.23 13.52 11.20
CA VAL A 355 12.88 14.51 10.35
C VAL A 355 13.59 15.51 11.25
N ASP A 356 14.89 15.74 11.02
CA ASP A 356 15.70 16.76 11.66
C ASP A 356 16.61 17.43 10.60
N GLY A 357 16.09 18.47 9.98
CA GLY A 357 16.72 19.07 8.82
C GLY A 357 16.82 18.09 7.65
N GLU A 358 18.03 17.79 7.23
CA GLU A 358 18.31 16.77 6.19
C GLU A 358 18.37 15.36 6.75
N ASN A 359 18.36 15.18 8.07
CA ASN A 359 18.42 13.86 8.67
C ASN A 359 17.04 13.21 8.70
N LEU A 360 16.98 11.99 8.23
CA LEU A 360 15.82 11.11 8.35
C LEU A 360 16.24 9.90 9.18
N ASP A 361 15.71 9.79 10.40
CA ASP A 361 15.92 8.61 11.25
C ASP A 361 14.66 7.77 11.26
N MET A 362 14.77 6.49 11.01
CA MET A 362 13.64 5.56 10.98
C MET A 362 13.71 4.57 12.15
N GLN A 363 12.58 4.36 12.80
CA GLN A 363 12.40 3.31 13.80
C GLN A 363 11.27 2.38 13.36
N VAL A 364 11.54 1.09 13.32
CA VAL A 364 10.51 0.04 13.14
C VAL A 364 9.86 -0.21 14.50
N ILE A 365 8.54 -0.02 14.57
CA ILE A 365 7.76 -0.28 15.79
C ILE A 365 6.89 -1.50 15.54
N SER A 366 7.19 -2.59 16.21
CA SER A 366 6.41 -3.82 16.13
C SER A 366 5.21 -3.81 17.06
N VAL A 367 4.16 -4.51 16.63
CA VAL A 367 2.98 -4.82 17.43
C VAL A 367 2.87 -6.33 17.52
N ASP A 368 3.04 -6.88 18.73
CA ASP A 368 3.01 -8.32 18.96
C ASP A 368 1.65 -8.76 19.50
N TRP A 369 1.19 -9.92 19.05
CA TRP A 369 -0.05 -10.55 19.54
C TRP A 369 0.05 -10.85 21.04
N GLY A 370 -0.82 -10.28 21.83
CA GLY A 370 -0.97 -10.57 23.25
C GLY A 370 0.08 -9.94 24.18
N LYS A 371 1.11 -9.29 23.65
CA LYS A 371 2.12 -8.58 24.45
C LYS A 371 2.02 -7.07 24.40
N GLY A 372 1.17 -6.51 23.54
CA GLY A 372 1.07 -5.07 23.33
C GLY A 372 2.21 -4.50 22.49
N PHE A 373 2.57 -3.26 22.76
CA PHE A 373 3.42 -2.44 21.86
C PHE A 373 4.88 -2.47 22.28
N GLU A 374 5.65 -3.43 21.81
CA GLU A 374 7.09 -3.44 22.00
C GLU A 374 7.83 -3.01 20.74
N PRO A 375 8.90 -2.19 20.85
CA PRO A 375 9.74 -1.89 19.70
C PRO A 375 10.43 -3.17 19.24
N TYR A 376 10.17 -3.54 17.99
CA TYR A 376 10.84 -4.68 17.36
C TYR A 376 12.28 -4.33 17.11
N ARG A 377 13.18 -5.06 17.82
CA ARG A 377 14.63 -4.91 17.70
C ARG A 377 14.99 -3.45 17.45
N SER A 378 15.00 -2.61 18.44
CA SER A 378 15.29 -1.17 18.44
C SER A 378 16.38 -0.75 17.43
N SER A 379 16.18 -1.03 16.15
CA SER A 379 17.08 -0.59 15.10
C SER A 379 16.63 0.81 14.69
N LYS A 380 17.27 1.82 15.25
CA LYS A 380 17.33 3.10 14.57
C LYS A 380 18.14 2.86 13.31
N VAL A 381 17.49 2.90 12.18
CA VAL A 381 18.18 2.94 10.89
C VAL A 381 18.24 4.41 10.51
N SER A 382 19.43 4.99 10.50
CA SER A 382 19.62 6.29 9.91
C SER A 382 19.51 6.17 8.40
N LEU A 383 18.63 6.94 7.77
CA LEU A 383 18.55 7.04 6.32
C LEU A 383 19.66 7.95 5.75
N LYS A 384 20.66 8.28 6.54
CA LYS A 384 21.71 9.22 6.16
C LYS A 384 23.09 8.59 5.99
N ASP A 385 23.44 7.59 6.77
CA ASP A 385 24.83 7.13 6.87
C ASP A 385 24.96 5.61 6.88
N GLU A 386 25.77 5.12 5.99
CA GLU A 386 26.70 4.02 6.14
C GLU A 386 28.08 4.44 5.68
#